data_78dc01074e4e468ecc760f843347404d
#
_entry.id   78dc01074e4e468ecc760f843347404d
#
_cell.length_a   1.000
_cell.length_b   1.000
_cell.length_c   1.000
_cell.angle_alpha   90.00
_cell.angle_beta   90.00
_cell.angle_gamma   90.00
#
_symmetry.space_group_name_H-M   'P 1'
#
loop_
_entity.id
_entity.type
_entity.pdbx_description
1 polymer ?
#
loop_
_entity_poly.entity_id
_entity_poly.type
_entity_poly.pdbx_seq_one_letter_code
_entity_poly.pdbx_strand_id
1 'polypeptide(L)'
;MLVFLLLLVAASAAPAQMQEGDRVRLLAAMDDDQALSGLKLEQVDGKSRTDRVYHQMRDRLMRGIFKPHQRLRISELSQAFGTSETPVREAIFQLIRDGAVEAKTHSYYRVRKLSVAEYQERREIRLLLQPLAARRALEHITDADIDLLERLHAKLLLDLKSLQLRR
;
A
#
# COMPACT_ATOMS: atom_id res chain seq x y z
N MET A 1 5.80 -11.53 2.94
CA MET A 1 6.34 -11.72 1.59
C MET A 1 5.35 -12.46 0.68
N LEU A 2 4.72 -13.52 1.15
CA LEU A 2 3.76 -14.34 0.37
C LEU A 2 2.49 -13.58 -0.03
N VAL A 3 1.92 -12.77 0.87
CA VAL A 3 0.73 -11.91 0.61
C VAL A 3 0.99 -10.92 -0.51
N PHE A 4 2.25 -10.46 -0.64
CA PHE A 4 2.67 -9.58 -1.72
C PHE A 4 2.67 -10.28 -3.08
N LEU A 5 3.04 -11.55 -3.09
CA LEU A 5 3.04 -12.38 -4.30
C LEU A 5 1.61 -12.59 -4.81
N LEU A 6 0.63 -12.77 -3.91
CA LEU A 6 -0.77 -13.03 -4.24
C LEU A 6 -1.50 -11.80 -4.76
N LEU A 7 -1.33 -10.65 -4.11
CA LEU A 7 -1.82 -9.35 -4.61
C LEU A 7 -1.22 -9.04 -5.99
N LEU A 8 -0.01 -9.51 -6.22
CA LEU A 8 0.72 -9.35 -7.45
C LEU A 8 0.16 -10.24 -8.58
N VAL A 9 -0.21 -11.49 -8.30
CA VAL A 9 -0.81 -12.43 -9.27
C VAL A 9 -2.24 -11.99 -9.61
N ALA A 10 -3.02 -11.56 -8.64
CA ALA A 10 -4.39 -11.08 -8.87
C ALA A 10 -4.44 -9.79 -9.71
N ALA A 11 -3.45 -8.89 -9.54
CA ALA A 11 -3.34 -7.70 -10.38
C ALA A 11 -2.91 -8.01 -11.82
N SER A 12 -2.31 -9.18 -12.06
CA SER A 12 -1.93 -9.65 -13.40
C SER A 12 -3.09 -10.32 -14.16
N ALA A 13 -4.06 -10.88 -13.42
CA ALA A 13 -5.23 -11.58 -13.99
C ALA A 13 -6.44 -10.68 -14.24
N ALA A 14 -6.36 -9.39 -13.88
CA ALA A 14 -7.45 -8.45 -14.18
C ALA A 14 -7.53 -8.22 -15.70
N PRO A 15 -8.70 -8.50 -16.31
CA PRO A 15 -8.86 -8.41 -17.74
C PRO A 15 -8.65 -6.98 -18.25
N ALA A 16 -8.19 -6.87 -19.48
CA ALA A 16 -7.95 -5.64 -20.23
C ALA A 16 -9.20 -4.77 -20.50
N GLN A 17 -10.29 -4.97 -19.76
CA GLN A 17 -11.61 -4.37 -19.99
C GLN A 17 -12.01 -3.24 -19.02
N MET A 18 -11.13 -2.85 -18.10
CA MET A 18 -11.45 -1.70 -17.25
C MET A 18 -11.20 -0.41 -18.03
N GLN A 19 -12.27 0.27 -18.45
CA GLN A 19 -12.19 1.52 -19.20
C GLN A 19 -11.54 2.64 -18.35
N GLU A 20 -10.85 3.55 -19.01
CA GLU A 20 -10.11 4.65 -18.36
C GLU A 20 -10.99 5.53 -17.47
N GLY A 21 -12.27 5.68 -17.81
CA GLY A 21 -13.28 6.38 -17.00
C GLY A 21 -13.60 5.69 -15.65
N ASP A 22 -13.49 4.37 -15.57
CA ASP A 22 -13.74 3.61 -14.35
C ASP A 22 -12.58 3.75 -13.34
N ARG A 23 -11.35 3.93 -13.85
CA ARG A 23 -10.15 4.19 -13.05
C ARG A 23 -10.18 5.57 -12.42
N VAL A 24 -10.65 6.57 -13.16
CA VAL A 24 -10.79 7.96 -12.68
C VAL A 24 -11.87 8.06 -11.60
N ARG A 25 -13.01 7.35 -11.76
CA ARG A 25 -14.09 7.30 -10.76
C ARG A 25 -13.69 6.58 -9.47
N LEU A 26 -12.92 5.48 -9.56
CA LEU A 26 -12.39 4.79 -8.38
C LEU A 26 -11.43 5.68 -7.58
N LEU A 27 -10.68 6.54 -8.27
CA LEU A 27 -9.78 7.52 -7.66
C LEU A 27 -10.53 8.73 -7.08
N ALA A 28 -11.63 9.16 -7.72
CA ALA A 28 -12.44 10.30 -7.25
C ALA A 28 -13.33 9.96 -6.04
N ALA A 29 -13.75 8.69 -5.87
CA ALA A 29 -14.50 8.24 -4.70
C ALA A 29 -13.67 8.18 -3.41
N MET A 30 -12.40 8.56 -3.48
CA MET A 30 -11.43 8.48 -2.37
C MET A 30 -11.09 9.84 -1.76
N ASP A 31 -11.82 10.90 -2.04
CA ASP A 31 -11.59 12.22 -1.43
C ASP A 31 -12.39 12.36 -0.12
N ASP A 32 -11.75 11.97 0.99
CA ASP A 32 -12.22 12.32 2.32
C ASP A 32 -11.06 12.61 3.27
N ASP A 33 -11.00 13.83 3.75
CA ASP A 33 -9.95 14.41 4.63
C ASP A 33 -10.01 13.85 6.08
N GLN A 34 -10.92 12.91 6.37
CA GLN A 34 -11.19 12.40 7.73
C GLN A 34 -10.48 11.08 8.10
N ALA A 35 -9.60 10.56 7.27
CA ALA A 35 -9.07 9.19 7.44
C ALA A 35 -8.09 8.98 8.63
N LEU A 36 -7.68 10.03 9.34
CA LEU A 36 -6.68 9.89 10.42
C LEU A 36 -7.27 9.80 11.84
N SER A 37 -8.52 10.21 12.05
CA SER A 37 -9.11 10.26 13.39
C SER A 37 -9.54 8.90 13.99
N GLY A 38 -9.52 7.82 13.19
CA GLY A 38 -9.91 6.46 13.60
C GLY A 38 -8.78 5.46 13.76
N LEU A 39 -7.52 5.86 13.55
CA LEU A 39 -6.38 4.93 13.55
C LEU A 39 -5.90 4.63 14.98
N LYS A 40 -6.35 3.53 15.57
CA LYS A 40 -5.71 2.94 16.76
C LYS A 40 -4.38 2.31 16.38
N LEU A 41 -3.28 2.83 16.95
CA LEU A 41 -1.92 2.38 16.69
C LEU A 41 -1.35 1.71 17.95
N GLU A 42 -0.76 0.51 17.81
CA GLU A 42 -0.13 -0.21 18.92
C GLU A 42 1.27 0.35 19.20
N GLN A 43 1.61 0.46 20.50
CA GLN A 43 2.98 0.72 20.94
C GLN A 43 3.83 -0.55 20.77
N VAL A 44 5.03 -0.40 20.23
CA VAL A 44 5.92 -1.54 19.95
C VAL A 44 7.30 -1.33 20.60
N ASP A 45 7.81 -2.31 21.34
CA ASP A 45 9.12 -2.30 21.99
C ASP A 45 10.21 -3.04 21.16
N GLY A 46 11.44 -2.56 21.18
CA GLY A 46 12.63 -3.26 20.69
C GLY A 46 13.30 -2.75 19.41
N LYS A 47 12.59 -2.11 18.49
CA LYS A 47 13.18 -1.39 17.34
C LYS A 47 13.20 0.11 17.61
N SER A 48 14.05 0.87 16.91
CA SER A 48 14.04 2.33 17.05
C SER A 48 12.62 2.86 16.83
N ARG A 49 12.22 3.91 17.55
CA ARG A 49 10.89 4.49 17.39
C ARG A 49 10.65 4.93 15.93
N THR A 50 11.68 5.39 15.27
CA THR A 50 11.67 5.74 13.86
C THR A 50 11.35 4.55 12.97
N ASP A 51 12.01 3.40 13.17
CA ASP A 51 11.78 2.21 12.36
C ASP A 51 10.34 1.71 12.50
N ARG A 52 9.79 1.78 13.69
CA ARG A 52 8.40 1.38 13.96
C ARG A 52 7.41 2.25 13.23
N VAL A 53 7.58 3.57 13.31
CA VAL A 53 6.74 4.52 12.58
C VAL A 53 6.87 4.30 11.08
N TYR A 54 8.09 4.13 10.57
CA TYR A 54 8.35 3.86 9.15
C TYR A 54 7.62 2.59 8.68
N HIS A 55 7.79 1.46 9.36
CA HIS A 55 7.15 0.20 8.98
C HIS A 55 5.63 0.27 9.03
N GLN A 56 5.07 0.90 10.05
CA GLN A 56 3.63 1.07 10.16
C GLN A 56 3.07 2.00 9.07
N MET A 57 3.75 3.10 8.76
CA MET A 57 3.35 4.00 7.65
C MET A 57 3.45 3.28 6.30
N ARG A 58 4.54 2.56 6.08
CA ARG A 58 4.75 1.78 4.86
C ARG A 58 3.64 0.73 4.66
N ASP A 59 3.31 -0.01 5.70
CA ASP A 59 2.22 -1.00 5.65
C ASP A 59 0.87 -0.37 5.29
N ARG A 60 0.57 0.80 5.85
CA ARG A 60 -0.68 1.52 5.55
C ARG A 60 -0.71 2.06 4.13
N LEU A 61 0.41 2.58 3.63
CA LEU A 61 0.56 2.99 2.23
C LEU A 61 0.32 1.81 1.30
N MET A 62 0.89 0.64 1.62
CA MET A 62 0.74 -0.56 0.81
C MET A 62 -0.69 -1.14 0.83
N ARG A 63 -1.40 -0.96 1.92
CA ARG A 63 -2.82 -1.35 2.03
C ARG A 63 -3.78 -0.32 1.44
N GLY A 64 -3.28 0.82 0.93
CA GLY A 64 -4.11 1.87 0.36
C GLY A 64 -4.92 2.67 1.40
N ILE A 65 -4.56 2.58 2.68
CA ILE A 65 -5.22 3.34 3.76
C ILE A 65 -4.92 4.84 3.60
N PHE A 66 -3.67 5.17 3.25
CA PHE A 66 -3.32 6.51 2.82
C PHE A 66 -3.62 6.68 1.33
N LYS A 67 -4.42 7.69 1.02
CA LYS A 67 -4.86 7.97 -0.35
C LYS A 67 -3.75 8.66 -1.17
N PRO A 68 -3.71 8.47 -2.50
CA PRO A 68 -2.85 9.28 -3.36
C PRO A 68 -3.11 10.77 -3.15
N HIS A 69 -2.06 11.57 -3.11
CA HIS A 69 -2.07 13.02 -2.81
C HIS A 69 -2.48 13.40 -1.39
N GLN A 70 -2.85 12.45 -0.52
CA GLN A 70 -3.17 12.76 0.87
C GLN A 70 -2.03 13.51 1.54
N ARG A 71 -2.35 14.62 2.20
CA ARG A 71 -1.40 15.39 3.00
C ARG A 71 -1.06 14.62 4.27
N LEU A 72 0.21 14.65 4.63
CA LEU A 72 0.76 14.04 5.82
C LEU A 72 1.32 15.15 6.71
N ARG A 73 0.64 15.43 7.81
CA ARG A 73 1.09 16.42 8.80
C ARG A 73 1.83 15.72 9.91
N ILE A 74 3.04 16.18 10.21
CA ILE A 74 3.88 15.55 11.24
C ILE A 74 3.20 15.58 12.61
N SER A 75 2.55 16.68 12.97
CA SER A 75 1.85 16.83 14.24
C SER A 75 0.69 15.82 14.41
N GLU A 76 -0.13 15.63 13.36
CA GLU A 76 -1.23 14.66 13.36
C GLU A 76 -0.70 13.22 13.45
N LEU A 77 0.35 12.93 12.70
CA LEU A 77 0.99 11.61 12.73
C LEU A 77 1.67 11.33 14.07
N SER A 78 2.38 12.30 14.66
CA SER A 78 3.02 12.12 15.97
C SER A 78 1.98 11.85 17.06
N GLN A 79 0.85 12.55 17.03
CA GLN A 79 -0.27 12.31 17.92
C GLN A 79 -0.88 10.92 17.71
N ALA A 80 -1.13 10.53 16.46
CA ALA A 80 -1.69 9.23 16.10
C ALA A 80 -0.76 8.05 16.45
N PHE A 81 0.57 8.25 16.40
CA PHE A 81 1.58 7.24 16.77
C PHE A 81 1.96 7.29 18.27
N GLY A 82 1.44 8.24 19.04
CA GLY A 82 1.80 8.40 20.45
C GLY A 82 3.29 8.66 20.66
N THR A 83 3.92 9.43 19.76
CA THR A 83 5.37 9.71 19.79
C THR A 83 5.66 11.19 19.54
N SER A 84 6.92 11.59 19.72
CA SER A 84 7.37 12.94 19.35
C SER A 84 7.48 13.11 17.83
N GLU A 85 7.57 14.34 17.36
CA GLU A 85 7.66 14.65 15.92
C GLU A 85 8.94 14.13 15.26
N THR A 86 10.06 14.02 16.01
CA THR A 86 11.36 13.64 15.46
C THR A 86 11.33 12.26 14.77
N PRO A 87 10.90 11.15 15.41
CA PRO A 87 10.86 9.85 14.74
C PRO A 87 9.87 9.82 13.58
N VAL A 88 8.79 10.61 13.63
CA VAL A 88 7.84 10.72 12.52
C VAL A 88 8.48 11.42 11.32
N ARG A 89 9.22 12.51 11.56
CA ARG A 89 9.93 13.25 10.53
C ARG A 89 10.99 12.39 9.84
N GLU A 90 11.77 11.64 10.63
CA GLU A 90 12.76 10.70 10.11
C GLU A 90 12.13 9.58 9.28
N ALA A 91 11.03 9.00 9.75
CA ALA A 91 10.27 7.99 9.00
C ALA A 91 9.74 8.55 7.67
N ILE A 92 9.21 9.78 7.66
CA ILE A 92 8.78 10.45 6.43
C ILE A 92 9.96 10.65 5.47
N PHE A 93 11.13 11.03 5.95
CA PHE A 93 12.32 11.16 5.09
C PHE A 93 12.75 9.82 4.49
N GLN A 94 12.61 8.71 5.23
CA GLN A 94 12.84 7.37 4.67
C GLN A 94 11.81 7.06 3.57
N LEU A 95 10.52 7.35 3.78
CA LEU A 95 9.48 7.15 2.78
C LEU A 95 9.65 8.04 1.54
N ILE A 96 10.25 9.23 1.68
CA ILE A 96 10.61 10.08 0.54
C ILE A 96 11.73 9.42 -0.27
N ARG A 97 12.75 8.88 0.38
CA ARG A 97 13.84 8.13 -0.30
C ARG A 97 13.30 6.91 -1.03
N ASP A 98 12.30 6.24 -0.46
CA ASP A 98 11.63 5.11 -1.10
C ASP A 98 10.69 5.53 -2.24
N GLY A 99 10.47 6.83 -2.43
CA GLY A 99 9.57 7.36 -3.46
C GLY A 99 8.08 7.15 -3.17
N ALA A 100 7.71 6.85 -1.93
CA ALA A 100 6.32 6.65 -1.51
C ALA A 100 5.64 7.97 -1.08
N VAL A 101 6.44 8.91 -0.58
CA VAL A 101 6.03 10.24 -0.14
C VAL A 101 6.83 11.28 -0.90
N GLU A 102 6.27 12.46 -1.14
CA GLU A 102 6.95 13.60 -1.71
C GLU A 102 6.86 14.82 -0.77
N ALA A 103 7.94 15.58 -0.70
CA ALA A 103 7.94 16.89 -0.06
C ALA A 103 7.48 17.95 -1.07
N LYS A 104 6.52 18.79 -0.70
CA LYS A 104 6.18 20.00 -1.45
C LYS A 104 6.83 21.20 -0.80
N THR A 105 7.44 22.02 -1.65
CA THR A 105 8.26 23.19 -1.29
C THR A 105 7.66 23.96 -0.10
N HIS A 106 8.36 23.97 1.02
CA HIS A 106 8.13 24.74 2.26
C HIS A 106 6.85 24.46 3.07
N SER A 107 5.98 23.50 2.72
CA SER A 107 4.67 23.46 3.39
C SER A 107 4.21 22.12 3.93
N TYR A 108 4.38 21.03 3.24
CA TYR A 108 3.81 19.76 3.67
C TYR A 108 4.37 18.53 2.92
N TYR A 109 4.15 17.37 3.49
CA TYR A 109 4.40 16.08 2.87
C TYR A 109 3.10 15.54 2.30
N ARG A 110 3.16 14.77 1.23
CA ARG A 110 2.00 14.08 0.67
C ARG A 110 2.35 12.72 0.10
N VAL A 111 1.37 11.85 0.07
CA VAL A 111 1.48 10.54 -0.60
C VAL A 111 1.68 10.76 -2.09
N ARG A 112 2.71 10.13 -2.66
CA ARG A 112 2.99 10.23 -4.09
C ARG A 112 1.93 9.48 -4.89
N LYS A 113 1.43 10.10 -5.95
CA LYS A 113 0.61 9.44 -6.97
C LYS A 113 1.52 8.84 -8.03
N LEU A 114 1.35 7.57 -8.33
CA LEU A 114 1.98 6.92 -9.48
C LEU A 114 1.27 7.35 -10.75
N SER A 115 2.03 7.72 -11.78
CA SER A 115 1.49 7.87 -13.13
C SER A 115 1.17 6.51 -13.75
N VAL A 116 0.31 6.50 -14.77
CA VAL A 116 0.00 5.27 -15.52
C VAL A 116 1.26 4.68 -16.17
N ALA A 117 2.12 5.55 -16.71
CA ALA A 117 3.38 5.14 -17.32
C ALA A 117 4.31 4.45 -16.29
N GLU A 118 4.55 5.09 -15.13
CA GLU A 118 5.35 4.48 -14.05
C GLU A 118 4.75 3.15 -13.56
N TYR A 119 3.42 3.04 -13.52
CA TYR A 119 2.77 1.77 -13.16
C TYR A 119 3.04 0.69 -14.22
N GLN A 120 2.94 1.05 -15.51
CA GLN A 120 3.18 0.11 -16.62
C GLN A 120 4.62 -0.39 -16.62
N GLU A 121 5.60 0.50 -16.50
CA GLU A 121 7.03 0.15 -16.40
C GLU A 121 7.30 -0.82 -15.24
N ARG A 122 6.78 -0.51 -14.06
CA ARG A 122 6.93 -1.39 -12.89
C ARG A 122 6.18 -2.72 -13.07
N ARG A 123 5.05 -2.72 -13.78
CA ARG A 123 4.31 -3.93 -14.10
C ARG A 123 5.10 -4.84 -15.03
N GLU A 124 5.76 -4.31 -16.04
CA GLU A 124 6.61 -5.08 -16.96
C GLU A 124 7.75 -5.79 -16.22
N ILE A 125 8.48 -5.06 -15.39
CA ILE A 125 9.54 -5.65 -14.56
C ILE A 125 8.97 -6.76 -13.65
N ARG A 126 7.83 -6.53 -13.03
CA ARG A 126 7.19 -7.54 -12.19
C ARG A 126 6.81 -8.79 -12.96
N LEU A 127 6.24 -8.65 -14.15
CA LEU A 127 5.85 -9.78 -14.99
C LEU A 127 7.04 -10.66 -15.38
N LEU A 128 8.23 -10.08 -15.50
CA LEU A 128 9.46 -10.82 -15.76
C LEU A 128 9.96 -11.56 -14.50
N LEU A 129 9.90 -10.92 -13.33
CA LEU A 129 10.46 -11.48 -12.10
C LEU A 129 9.52 -12.43 -11.36
N GLN A 130 8.21 -12.22 -11.46
CA GLN A 130 7.21 -13.02 -10.74
C GLN A 130 7.25 -14.52 -11.05
N PRO A 131 7.33 -14.96 -12.32
CA PRO A 131 7.38 -16.39 -12.62
C PRO A 131 8.64 -17.06 -12.04
N LEU A 132 9.78 -16.34 -12.05
CA LEU A 132 11.02 -16.82 -11.46
C LEU A 132 10.89 -16.96 -9.94
N ALA A 133 10.34 -15.93 -9.26
CA ALA A 133 10.13 -15.97 -7.83
C ALA A 133 9.13 -17.06 -7.42
N ALA A 134 8.03 -17.23 -8.16
CA ALA A 134 7.05 -18.28 -7.93
C ALA A 134 7.67 -19.67 -8.09
N ARG A 135 8.45 -19.90 -9.14
CA ARG A 135 9.14 -21.18 -9.37
C ARG A 135 10.11 -21.52 -8.23
N ARG A 136 10.86 -20.57 -7.73
CA ARG A 136 11.75 -20.77 -6.58
C ARG A 136 11.01 -20.99 -5.27
N ALA A 137 9.83 -20.38 -5.10
CA ALA A 137 8.99 -20.55 -3.92
C ALA A 137 8.40 -21.97 -3.83
N LEU A 138 8.15 -22.63 -4.96
CA LEU A 138 7.61 -24.00 -4.99
C LEU A 138 8.47 -25.03 -4.25
N GLU A 139 9.77 -24.79 -4.14
CA GLU A 139 10.69 -25.66 -3.40
C GLU A 139 10.51 -25.58 -1.86
N HIS A 140 9.83 -24.54 -1.37
CA HIS A 140 9.70 -24.23 0.05
C HIS A 140 8.25 -23.99 0.49
N ILE A 141 7.28 -24.12 -0.40
CA ILE A 141 5.86 -23.90 -0.09
C ILE A 141 5.32 -25.09 0.72
N THR A 142 4.56 -24.78 1.76
CA THR A 142 3.90 -25.77 2.60
C THR A 142 2.40 -25.82 2.30
N ASP A 143 1.71 -26.91 2.69
CA ASP A 143 0.25 -27.02 2.56
C ASP A 143 -0.46 -25.87 3.31
N ALA A 144 0.05 -25.45 4.45
CA ALA A 144 -0.47 -24.30 5.20
C ALA A 144 -0.37 -22.98 4.41
N ASP A 145 0.69 -22.82 3.62
CA ASP A 145 0.84 -21.65 2.74
C ASP A 145 -0.17 -21.71 1.59
N ILE A 146 -0.43 -22.89 1.05
CA ILE A 146 -1.44 -23.11 -0.01
C ILE A 146 -2.83 -22.77 0.53
N ASP A 147 -3.20 -23.29 1.69
CA ASP A 147 -4.47 -22.97 2.34
C ASP A 147 -4.65 -21.47 2.61
N LEU A 148 -3.58 -20.80 3.01
CA LEU A 148 -3.59 -19.36 3.21
C LEU A 148 -3.80 -18.62 1.88
N LEU A 149 -3.13 -19.05 0.82
CA LEU A 149 -3.26 -18.50 -0.53
C LEU A 149 -4.69 -18.62 -1.04
N GLU A 150 -5.30 -19.78 -0.90
CA GLU A 150 -6.69 -20.04 -1.32
C GLU A 150 -7.67 -19.14 -0.57
N ARG A 151 -7.54 -19.01 0.75
CA ARG A 151 -8.37 -18.11 1.56
C ARG A 151 -8.25 -16.64 1.14
N LEU A 152 -7.03 -16.19 0.90
CA LEU A 152 -6.78 -14.82 0.46
C LEU A 152 -7.33 -14.56 -0.94
N HIS A 153 -7.22 -15.52 -1.84
CA HIS A 153 -7.78 -15.46 -3.18
C HIS A 153 -9.31 -15.39 -3.15
N ALA A 154 -9.95 -16.26 -2.38
CA ALA A 154 -11.40 -16.27 -2.20
C ALA A 154 -11.91 -14.90 -1.65
N LYS A 155 -11.21 -14.35 -0.65
CA LYS A 155 -11.54 -13.03 -0.11
C LYS A 155 -11.43 -11.94 -1.17
N LEU A 156 -10.36 -11.93 -1.96
CA LEU A 156 -10.17 -10.95 -3.02
C LEU A 156 -11.29 -11.00 -4.06
N LEU A 157 -11.71 -12.21 -4.46
CA LEU A 157 -12.83 -12.37 -5.40
C LEU A 157 -14.14 -11.82 -4.84
N LEU A 158 -14.40 -11.99 -3.54
CA LEU A 158 -15.59 -11.44 -2.87
C LEU A 158 -15.52 -9.90 -2.85
N ASP A 159 -14.38 -9.34 -2.52
CA ASP A 159 -14.18 -7.88 -2.50
C ASP A 159 -14.36 -7.27 -3.89
N LEU A 160 -13.84 -7.90 -4.94
CA LEU A 160 -14.02 -7.46 -6.32
C LEU A 160 -15.50 -7.52 -6.76
N LYS A 161 -16.23 -8.58 -6.42
CA LYS A 161 -17.66 -8.68 -6.68
C LYS A 161 -18.46 -7.59 -5.97
N SER A 162 -18.11 -7.30 -4.71
CA SER A 162 -18.78 -6.24 -3.93
C SER A 162 -18.58 -4.85 -4.54
N LEU A 163 -17.42 -4.60 -5.13
CA LEU A 163 -17.12 -3.34 -5.83
C LEU A 163 -17.89 -3.21 -7.15
N GLN A 164 -18.15 -4.32 -7.85
CA GLN A 164 -18.97 -4.33 -9.07
C GLN A 164 -20.47 -4.10 -8.80
N LEU A 165 -20.97 -4.59 -7.65
CA LEU A 165 -22.39 -4.44 -7.27
C LEU A 165 -22.73 -3.04 -6.73
N ARG A 166 -21.73 -2.21 -6.42
CA ARG A 166 -21.93 -0.82 -5.98
C ARG A 166 -21.97 0.19 -7.15
N ARG A 167 -21.97 -0.29 -8.38
CA ARG A 167 -22.18 0.49 -9.60
C ARG A 167 -23.64 0.46 -10.03
#